data_116e5c4792fefc32378a76358fad4ec3
#
_entry.id   116e5c4792fefc32378a76358fad4ec3
#
_cell.length_a   1.000
_cell.length_b   1.000
_cell.length_c   1.000
_cell.angle_alpha   90.00
_cell.angle_beta   90.00
_cell.angle_gamma   90.00
#
_symmetry.space_group_name_H-M   'P 1'
#
loop_
_entity.id
_entity.type
_entity.pdbx_description
1 polymer ?
#
loop_
_entity_poly.entity_id
_entity_poly.type
_entity_poly.pdbx_seq_one_letter_code
_entity_poly.pdbx_strand_id
1 'polypeptide(L)'
;MSLFAIGDTHLSLGTDKPMNIFRGWDNYVERLVSNWNRVVDPGDTVVIMGDVSWGMSLSEAYKDFELLNSLPGKKIIMKGNHDYWWNTKKKMDEFFLKNKFETLSVLHNNAYRVGDISICGTRGWFFDAESDLDKKVVKREAERLRRSIECGEKLGGEPVVFLHYPPINNLQICDTIYDVLVEKNIKRCYYAHLHSASVHNSFNGEKDGCLLYTSDAAD
;
A
#
# COMPACT_ATOMS: atom_id res chain seq x y z
N MET A 1 17.74 7.00 -8.60
CA MET A 1 16.79 6.69 -7.50
C MET A 1 15.40 6.89 -8.05
N SER A 2 14.68 5.80 -8.24
CA SER A 2 13.30 5.78 -8.74
C SER A 2 12.35 5.41 -7.61
N LEU A 3 11.07 5.78 -7.75
CA LEU A 3 9.99 5.34 -6.86
C LEU A 3 9.05 4.46 -7.65
N PHE A 4 8.81 3.27 -7.14
CA PHE A 4 7.84 2.31 -7.67
C PHE A 4 6.69 2.13 -6.69
N ALA A 5 5.54 1.71 -7.20
CA ALA A 5 4.38 1.34 -6.41
C ALA A 5 3.84 -0.01 -6.90
N ILE A 6 3.45 -0.86 -5.97
CA ILE A 6 2.79 -2.14 -6.23
C ILE A 6 1.81 -2.43 -5.10
N GLY A 7 0.68 -3.03 -5.39
CA GLY A 7 -0.27 -3.53 -4.38
C GLY A 7 -0.48 -5.02 -4.49
N ASP A 8 -1.20 -5.58 -3.53
CA ASP A 8 -1.83 -6.91 -3.62
C ASP A 8 -0.86 -8.05 -3.99
N THR A 9 0.31 -8.07 -3.33
CA THR A 9 1.31 -9.12 -3.56
C THR A 9 0.88 -10.48 -3.04
N HIS A 10 -0.04 -10.52 -2.06
CA HIS A 10 -0.67 -11.72 -1.54
C HIS A 10 0.27 -12.90 -1.31
N LEU A 11 1.47 -12.62 -0.80
CA LEU A 11 2.46 -13.66 -0.51
C LEU A 11 1.93 -14.64 0.52
N SER A 12 2.30 -15.91 0.38
CA SER A 12 1.83 -16.99 1.26
C SER A 12 2.89 -18.07 1.51
N LEU A 13 4.17 -17.69 1.52
CA LEU A 13 5.28 -18.63 1.68
C LEU A 13 5.34 -19.28 3.07
N GLY A 14 4.73 -18.64 4.07
CA GLY A 14 4.62 -19.14 5.45
C GLY A 14 3.28 -19.78 5.78
N THR A 15 2.32 -19.80 4.84
CA THR A 15 0.95 -20.27 5.08
C THR A 15 0.46 -21.17 3.95
N ASP A 16 -0.53 -22.01 4.24
CA ASP A 16 -1.19 -22.85 3.24
C ASP A 16 -2.39 -22.10 2.60
N LYS A 17 -2.09 -21.06 1.83
CA LYS A 17 -3.07 -20.28 1.07
C LYS A 17 -2.58 -20.08 -0.37
N PRO A 18 -2.71 -21.10 -1.22
CA PRO A 18 -2.21 -21.03 -2.60
C PRO A 18 -3.02 -20.03 -3.42
N MET A 19 -2.35 -19.06 -4.01
CA MET A 19 -2.96 -18.08 -4.91
C MET A 19 -3.15 -18.62 -6.34
N ASN A 20 -2.43 -19.66 -6.74
CA ASN A 20 -2.51 -20.28 -8.06
C ASN A 20 -3.86 -20.97 -8.35
N ILE A 21 -4.77 -21.02 -7.39
CA ILE A 21 -6.17 -21.42 -7.64
C ILE A 21 -6.96 -20.34 -8.41
N PHE A 22 -6.45 -19.11 -8.44
CA PHE A 22 -7.05 -18.01 -9.19
C PHE A 22 -6.38 -17.87 -10.55
N ARG A 23 -7.20 -17.60 -11.56
CA ARG A 23 -6.72 -17.41 -12.93
C ARG A 23 -5.72 -16.24 -12.98
N GLY A 24 -4.55 -16.47 -13.60
CA GLY A 24 -3.50 -15.46 -13.75
C GLY A 24 -2.47 -15.43 -12.63
N TRP A 25 -2.66 -16.21 -11.56
CA TRP A 25 -1.73 -16.27 -10.42
C TRP A 25 -0.74 -17.44 -10.48
N ASP A 26 -0.65 -18.12 -11.61
CA ASP A 26 0.35 -19.20 -11.80
C ASP A 26 1.76 -18.63 -11.74
N ASN A 27 2.61 -19.23 -10.91
CA ASN A 27 4.01 -18.83 -10.70
C ASN A 27 4.18 -17.34 -10.38
N TYR A 28 3.20 -16.75 -9.67
CA TYR A 28 3.18 -15.30 -9.43
C TYR A 28 4.37 -14.82 -8.60
N VAL A 29 4.85 -15.62 -7.64
CA VAL A 29 6.03 -15.28 -6.82
C VAL A 29 7.28 -15.21 -7.69
N GLU A 30 7.51 -16.20 -8.53
CA GLU A 30 8.65 -16.25 -9.46
C GLU A 30 8.59 -15.09 -10.47
N ARG A 31 7.39 -14.77 -10.97
CA ARG A 31 7.19 -13.62 -11.87
C ARG A 31 7.45 -12.30 -11.13
N LEU A 32 6.94 -12.15 -9.91
CA LEU A 32 7.19 -10.97 -9.07
C LEU A 32 8.68 -10.77 -8.86
N VAL A 33 9.40 -11.82 -8.40
CA VAL A 33 10.84 -11.77 -8.14
C VAL A 33 11.64 -11.45 -9.41
N SER A 34 11.31 -12.10 -10.52
CA SER A 34 11.98 -11.90 -11.81
C SER A 34 11.79 -10.45 -12.32
N ASN A 35 10.56 -9.96 -12.30
CA ASN A 35 10.25 -8.60 -12.73
C ASN A 35 10.86 -7.55 -11.80
N TRP A 36 10.78 -7.76 -10.48
CA TRP A 36 11.39 -6.88 -9.49
C TRP A 36 12.89 -6.71 -9.72
N ASN A 37 13.62 -7.82 -9.83
CA ASN A 37 15.06 -7.81 -10.08
C ASN A 37 15.46 -7.18 -11.42
N ARG A 38 14.53 -7.14 -12.38
CA ARG A 38 14.77 -6.51 -13.68
C ARG A 38 14.62 -4.99 -13.66
N VAL A 39 13.75 -4.44 -12.79
CA VAL A 39 13.37 -3.03 -12.85
C VAL A 39 13.79 -2.20 -11.64
N VAL A 40 14.03 -2.83 -10.49
CA VAL A 40 14.36 -2.13 -9.23
C VAL A 40 15.85 -2.24 -8.94
N ASP A 41 16.51 -1.10 -8.78
CA ASP A 41 17.90 -1.02 -8.36
C ASP A 41 18.03 -0.90 -6.82
N PRO A 42 19.20 -1.24 -6.23
CA PRO A 42 19.42 -1.13 -4.79
C PRO A 42 19.17 0.26 -4.19
N GLY A 43 19.32 1.32 -4.99
CA GLY A 43 19.09 2.71 -4.57
C GLY A 43 17.63 3.17 -4.66
N ASP A 44 16.73 2.35 -5.19
CA ASP A 44 15.32 2.70 -5.41
C ASP A 44 14.45 2.46 -4.18
N THR A 45 13.23 2.95 -4.25
CA THR A 45 12.21 2.73 -3.22
C THR A 45 10.94 2.17 -3.85
N VAL A 46 10.35 1.17 -3.22
CA VAL A 46 9.07 0.57 -3.62
C VAL A 46 8.06 0.73 -2.51
N VAL A 47 6.90 1.33 -2.80
CA VAL A 47 5.75 1.36 -1.89
C VAL A 47 4.88 0.14 -2.17
N ILE A 48 4.68 -0.70 -1.16
CA ILE A 48 3.78 -1.86 -1.24
C ILE A 48 2.46 -1.45 -0.58
N MET A 49 1.44 -1.26 -1.41
CA MET A 49 0.18 -0.61 -1.03
C MET A 49 -0.83 -1.55 -0.36
N GLY A 50 -0.36 -2.47 0.47
CA GLY A 50 -1.21 -3.38 1.24
C GLY A 50 -1.46 -4.73 0.57
N ASP A 51 -2.15 -5.59 1.31
CA ASP A 51 -2.40 -6.99 0.98
C ASP A 51 -1.09 -7.74 0.63
N VAL A 52 -0.14 -7.60 1.56
CA VAL A 52 1.24 -8.04 1.39
C VAL A 52 1.37 -9.55 1.59
N SER A 53 0.75 -10.06 2.67
CA SER A 53 0.90 -11.45 3.12
C SER A 53 -0.40 -12.00 3.67
N TRP A 54 -0.66 -13.26 3.37
CA TRP A 54 -1.75 -14.04 3.96
C TRP A 54 -1.48 -14.54 5.38
N GLY A 55 -0.33 -14.24 5.96
CA GLY A 55 -0.04 -14.60 7.35
C GLY A 55 -1.07 -14.00 8.31
N MET A 56 -1.49 -14.78 9.32
CA MET A 56 -2.40 -14.32 10.38
C MET A 56 -1.65 -13.64 11.53
N SER A 57 -0.32 -13.77 11.54
CA SER A 57 0.58 -13.21 12.54
C SER A 57 1.92 -12.81 11.90
N LEU A 58 2.71 -11.99 12.59
CA LEU A 58 4.06 -11.62 12.14
C LEU A 58 4.96 -12.85 11.95
N SER A 59 4.78 -13.90 12.75
CA SER A 59 5.54 -15.14 12.63
C SER A 59 5.17 -15.94 11.38
N GLU A 60 3.91 -15.97 11.01
CA GLU A 60 3.46 -16.63 9.76
C GLU A 60 3.89 -15.84 8.53
N ALA A 61 3.87 -14.50 8.58
CA ALA A 61 4.32 -13.63 7.50
C ALA A 61 5.86 -13.55 7.37
N TYR A 62 6.62 -14.23 8.26
CA TYR A 62 8.08 -14.14 8.30
C TYR A 62 8.74 -14.42 6.94
N LYS A 63 8.39 -15.53 6.29
CA LYS A 63 8.97 -15.93 5.00
C LYS A 63 8.65 -14.95 3.88
N ASP A 64 7.49 -14.32 3.93
CA ASP A 64 7.08 -13.29 2.97
C ASP A 64 7.93 -12.03 3.15
N PHE A 65 8.15 -11.60 4.40
CA PHE A 65 9.05 -10.49 4.69
C PHE A 65 10.51 -10.80 4.38
N GLU A 66 10.96 -12.03 4.63
CA GLU A 66 12.31 -12.48 4.27
C GLU A 66 12.55 -12.38 2.77
N LEU A 67 11.57 -12.85 1.96
CA LEU A 67 11.61 -12.69 0.50
C LEU A 67 11.67 -11.21 0.13
N LEU A 68 10.75 -10.38 0.61
CA LEU A 68 10.71 -8.95 0.30
C LEU A 68 12.00 -8.25 0.71
N ASN A 69 12.57 -8.60 1.89
CA ASN A 69 13.82 -8.02 2.35
C ASN A 69 15.01 -8.40 1.46
N SER A 70 15.00 -9.57 0.84
CA SER A 70 16.06 -10.02 -0.07
C SER A 70 16.07 -9.32 -1.42
N LEU A 71 14.92 -8.76 -1.83
CA LEU A 71 14.79 -8.05 -3.11
C LEU A 71 15.48 -6.67 -3.05
N PRO A 72 16.00 -6.14 -4.18
CA PRO A 72 16.65 -4.84 -4.21
C PRO A 72 15.71 -3.68 -3.86
N GLY A 73 16.29 -2.56 -3.45
CA GLY A 73 15.60 -1.33 -3.08
C GLY A 73 15.02 -1.33 -1.66
N LYS A 74 14.61 -0.16 -1.18
CA LYS A 74 13.90 0.01 0.09
C LYS A 74 12.40 -0.26 -0.12
N LYS A 75 11.76 -0.97 0.80
CA LYS A 75 10.32 -1.24 0.76
C LYS A 75 9.60 -0.50 1.88
N ILE A 76 8.57 0.23 1.51
CA ILE A 76 7.66 0.92 2.43
C ILE A 76 6.31 0.20 2.36
N ILE A 77 5.98 -0.50 3.43
CA ILE A 77 4.82 -1.38 3.49
C ILE A 77 3.64 -0.65 4.13
N MET A 78 2.49 -0.74 3.49
CA MET A 78 1.21 -0.25 4.00
C MET A 78 0.28 -1.41 4.37
N LYS A 79 -0.76 -1.10 5.12
CA LYS A 79 -1.81 -2.07 5.46
C LYS A 79 -2.84 -2.19 4.35
N GLY A 80 -3.16 -3.42 3.95
CA GLY A 80 -4.36 -3.76 3.20
C GLY A 80 -5.48 -4.34 4.08
N ASN A 81 -6.50 -4.93 3.46
CA ASN A 81 -7.59 -5.55 4.21
C ASN A 81 -7.28 -6.99 4.62
N HIS A 82 -6.45 -7.70 3.88
CA HIS A 82 -6.03 -9.06 4.18
C HIS A 82 -4.74 -9.16 5.00
N ASP A 83 -4.12 -8.03 5.38
CA ASP A 83 -2.96 -8.03 6.27
C ASP A 83 -3.35 -8.27 7.73
N TYR A 84 -3.79 -9.49 8.05
CA TYR A 84 -4.23 -9.88 9.40
C TYR A 84 -3.08 -9.90 10.41
N TRP A 85 -1.82 -10.08 9.93
CA TRP A 85 -0.58 -10.00 10.72
C TRP A 85 -0.30 -8.59 11.26
N TRP A 86 -0.99 -7.57 10.73
CA TRP A 86 -0.73 -6.16 11.05
C TRP A 86 -0.88 -5.88 12.54
N ASN A 87 0.10 -5.19 13.10
CA ASN A 87 0.18 -4.85 14.51
C ASN A 87 0.42 -3.36 14.71
N THR A 88 0.75 -2.93 15.93
CA THR A 88 1.23 -1.56 16.14
C THR A 88 2.54 -1.34 15.39
N LYS A 89 2.78 -0.11 14.92
CA LYS A 89 4.04 0.22 14.23
C LYS A 89 5.26 -0.20 15.06
N LYS A 90 5.25 0.07 16.36
CA LYS A 90 6.31 -0.30 17.28
C LYS A 90 6.62 -1.81 17.24
N LYS A 91 5.60 -2.66 17.32
CA LYS A 91 5.79 -4.12 17.29
C LYS A 91 6.31 -4.61 15.94
N MET A 92 5.88 -3.98 14.84
CA MET A 92 6.36 -4.33 13.50
C MET A 92 7.81 -3.89 13.31
N ASP A 93 8.17 -2.69 13.74
CA ASP A 93 9.55 -2.18 13.71
C ASP A 93 10.49 -3.06 14.56
N GLU A 94 10.06 -3.45 15.76
CA GLU A 94 10.81 -4.37 16.63
C GLU A 94 10.99 -5.75 15.98
N PHE A 95 9.96 -6.25 15.29
CA PHE A 95 10.03 -7.52 14.57
C PHE A 95 11.02 -7.45 13.40
N PHE A 96 10.96 -6.38 12.60
CA PHE A 96 11.89 -6.19 11.49
C PHE A 96 13.34 -6.04 11.98
N LEU A 97 13.56 -5.25 13.02
CA LEU A 97 14.89 -5.09 13.62
C LEU A 97 15.45 -6.42 14.15
N LYS A 98 14.64 -7.19 14.89
CA LYS A 98 15.04 -8.49 15.44
C LYS A 98 15.46 -9.47 14.35
N ASN A 99 14.77 -9.46 13.21
CA ASN A 99 15.01 -10.38 12.10
C ASN A 99 15.96 -9.80 11.03
N LYS A 100 16.55 -8.62 11.27
CA LYS A 100 17.48 -7.95 10.35
C LYS A 100 16.85 -7.66 8.97
N PHE A 101 15.56 -7.32 8.95
CA PHE A 101 14.86 -6.88 7.75
C PHE A 101 15.12 -5.38 7.52
N GLU A 102 16.35 -5.05 7.11
CA GLU A 102 16.87 -3.68 7.07
C GLU A 102 16.27 -2.83 5.94
N THR A 103 15.73 -3.48 4.92
CA THR A 103 15.13 -2.79 3.77
C THR A 103 13.64 -2.53 3.91
N LEU A 104 12.99 -3.07 4.97
CA LEU A 104 11.56 -2.94 5.21
C LEU A 104 11.24 -1.81 6.19
N SER A 105 10.24 -1.02 5.86
CA SER A 105 9.70 0.05 6.71
C SER A 105 8.18 0.07 6.66
N VAL A 106 7.52 0.60 7.70
CA VAL A 106 6.05 0.63 7.80
C VAL A 106 5.54 2.06 7.67
N LEU A 107 4.63 2.28 6.71
CA LEU A 107 3.86 3.51 6.59
C LEU A 107 2.56 3.39 7.39
N HIS A 108 2.52 4.06 8.54
CA HIS A 108 1.36 4.08 9.44
C HIS A 108 1.35 5.31 10.33
N ASN A 109 0.57 6.31 9.99
CA ASN A 109 0.53 7.62 10.65
C ASN A 109 1.87 8.39 10.62
N ASN A 110 2.71 8.14 9.65
CA ASN A 110 4.01 8.78 9.42
C ASN A 110 4.18 9.02 7.91
N ALA A 111 5.32 9.54 7.51
CA ALA A 111 5.71 9.72 6.11
C ALA A 111 7.20 9.37 5.93
N TYR A 112 7.60 9.21 4.67
CA TYR A 112 9.01 8.99 4.31
C TYR A 112 9.41 9.93 3.19
N ARG A 113 10.58 10.55 3.29
CA ARG A 113 11.12 11.38 2.24
C ARG A 113 11.93 10.56 1.24
N VAL A 114 11.65 10.74 -0.06
CA VAL A 114 12.41 10.13 -1.16
C VAL A 114 12.63 11.21 -2.24
N GLY A 115 13.87 11.68 -2.37
CA GLY A 115 14.17 12.80 -3.26
C GLY A 115 13.36 14.05 -2.91
N ASP A 116 12.62 14.57 -3.86
CA ASP A 116 11.79 15.78 -3.72
C ASP A 116 10.34 15.49 -3.34
N ILE A 117 9.99 14.23 -3.07
CA ILE A 117 8.64 13.84 -2.66
C ILE A 117 8.59 13.30 -1.24
N SER A 118 7.43 13.38 -0.62
CA SER A 118 7.10 12.73 0.64
C SER A 118 6.03 11.68 0.43
N ILE A 119 6.36 10.42 0.72
CA ILE A 119 5.46 9.27 0.66
C ILE A 119 4.52 9.34 1.85
N CYS A 120 3.23 9.52 1.59
CA CYS A 120 2.17 9.64 2.57
C CYS A 120 1.08 8.61 2.26
N GLY A 121 0.31 8.17 3.25
CA GLY A 121 -0.79 7.26 2.96
C GLY A 121 -1.41 6.60 4.16
N THR A 122 -2.47 5.87 3.87
CA THR A 122 -3.22 5.01 4.80
C THR A 122 -3.90 3.90 4.02
N ARG A 123 -4.49 2.92 4.73
CA ARG A 123 -5.27 1.88 4.08
C ARG A 123 -6.46 2.44 3.27
N GLY A 124 -7.07 3.54 3.73
CA GLY A 124 -8.35 3.99 3.22
C GLY A 124 -9.50 3.08 3.70
N TRP A 125 -10.65 3.19 3.07
CA TRP A 125 -11.81 2.37 3.35
C TRP A 125 -12.74 2.29 2.15
N PHE A 126 -13.66 1.30 2.18
CA PHE A 126 -14.68 1.12 1.16
C PHE A 126 -15.64 2.31 1.04
N PHE A 127 -16.26 2.40 -0.13
CA PHE A 127 -17.32 3.36 -0.46
C PHE A 127 -18.59 3.13 0.36
N ASP A 128 -18.87 1.89 0.78
CA ASP A 128 -20.13 1.47 1.39
C ASP A 128 -20.10 1.55 2.91
N ALA A 129 -19.81 2.73 3.44
CA ALA A 129 -19.90 2.97 4.89
C ALA A 129 -21.36 3.05 5.33
N GLU A 130 -22.10 1.94 5.23
CA GLU A 130 -23.54 1.91 5.56
C GLU A 130 -23.78 1.88 7.06
N SER A 131 -22.98 1.13 7.81
CA SER A 131 -23.12 1.05 9.26
C SER A 131 -22.44 2.21 9.99
N ASP A 132 -22.91 2.53 11.19
CA ASP A 132 -22.27 3.53 12.05
C ASP A 132 -20.85 3.13 12.48
N LEU A 133 -20.57 1.83 12.48
CA LEU A 133 -19.22 1.31 12.74
C LEU A 133 -18.30 1.63 11.57
N ASP A 134 -18.74 1.38 10.33
CA ASP A 134 -17.97 1.68 9.13
C ASP A 134 -17.72 3.18 8.99
N LYS A 135 -18.70 4.02 9.24
CA LYS A 135 -18.54 5.49 9.27
C LYS A 135 -17.46 5.94 10.25
N LYS A 136 -17.36 5.31 11.43
CA LYS A 136 -16.28 5.58 12.38
C LYS A 136 -14.92 5.14 11.85
N VAL A 137 -14.87 4.01 11.14
CA VAL A 137 -13.63 3.53 10.53
C VAL A 137 -13.18 4.47 9.41
N VAL A 138 -14.08 4.87 8.52
CA VAL A 138 -13.78 5.83 7.42
C VAL A 138 -13.23 7.13 7.97
N LYS A 139 -13.89 7.73 8.97
CA LYS A 139 -13.40 8.96 9.62
C LYS A 139 -12.01 8.78 10.22
N ARG A 140 -11.75 7.66 10.88
CA ARG A 140 -10.44 7.37 11.44
C ARG A 140 -9.36 7.21 10.36
N GLU A 141 -9.68 6.59 9.23
CA GLU A 141 -8.75 6.47 8.10
C GLU A 141 -8.48 7.85 7.45
N ALA A 142 -9.48 8.72 7.33
CA ALA A 142 -9.29 10.09 6.87
C ALA A 142 -8.34 10.89 7.81
N GLU A 143 -8.53 10.77 9.12
CA GLU A 143 -7.63 11.41 10.10
C GLU A 143 -6.19 10.85 10.06
N ARG A 144 -6.05 9.56 9.79
CA ARG A 144 -4.74 8.93 9.56
C ARG A 144 -4.06 9.46 8.31
N LEU A 145 -4.85 9.64 7.23
CA LEU A 145 -4.36 10.22 6.00
C LEU A 145 -3.87 11.66 6.22
N ARG A 146 -4.69 12.52 6.86
CA ARG A 146 -4.28 13.89 7.21
C ARG A 146 -2.98 13.91 7.98
N ARG A 147 -2.88 13.07 9.03
CA ARG A 147 -1.66 12.97 9.85
C ARG A 147 -0.44 12.54 9.04
N SER A 148 -0.60 11.58 8.14
CA SER A 148 0.48 11.12 7.27
C SER A 148 0.94 12.24 6.33
N ILE A 149 0.00 12.99 5.72
CA ILE A 149 0.31 14.13 4.86
C ILE A 149 1.01 15.24 5.65
N GLU A 150 0.53 15.59 6.84
CA GLU A 150 1.16 16.58 7.72
C GLU A 150 2.60 16.20 8.12
N CYS A 151 2.85 14.89 8.33
CA CYS A 151 4.21 14.41 8.53
C CYS A 151 5.06 14.60 7.25
N GLY A 152 4.49 14.35 6.08
CA GLY A 152 5.16 14.54 4.79
C GLY A 152 5.49 16.01 4.52
N GLU A 153 4.54 16.92 4.78
CA GLU A 153 4.73 18.37 4.67
C GLU A 153 5.91 18.85 5.55
N LYS A 154 6.00 18.34 6.79
CA LYS A 154 7.12 18.64 7.71
C LYS A 154 8.48 18.11 7.23
N LEU A 155 8.50 17.04 6.46
CA LEU A 155 9.72 16.51 5.83
C LEU A 155 10.16 17.34 4.62
N GLY A 156 9.30 18.22 4.10
CA GLY A 156 9.63 19.21 3.07
C GLY A 156 9.73 18.61 1.67
N GLY A 157 8.90 17.69 1.27
CA GLY A 157 8.76 17.20 -0.11
C GLY A 157 7.34 17.41 -0.62
N GLU A 158 7.11 17.29 -1.90
CA GLU A 158 5.76 17.23 -2.46
C GLU A 158 5.06 15.97 -1.94
N PRO A 159 3.91 16.09 -1.23
CA PRO A 159 3.19 14.93 -0.75
C PRO A 159 2.62 14.12 -1.93
N VAL A 160 2.98 12.84 -1.99
CA VAL A 160 2.39 11.84 -2.89
C VAL A 160 1.66 10.83 -2.02
N VAL A 161 0.39 10.62 -2.31
CA VAL A 161 -0.48 9.77 -1.48
C VAL A 161 -0.55 8.36 -2.05
N PHE A 162 -0.48 7.39 -1.16
CA PHE A 162 -0.66 5.98 -1.44
C PHE A 162 -1.81 5.45 -0.57
N LEU A 163 -2.75 4.74 -1.18
CA LEU A 163 -3.90 4.13 -0.52
C LEU A 163 -3.97 2.65 -0.90
N HIS A 164 -4.51 1.82 -0.02
CA HIS A 164 -4.88 0.47 -0.44
C HIS A 164 -6.25 0.51 -1.11
N TYR A 165 -7.28 0.98 -0.42
CA TYR A 165 -8.58 1.14 -1.04
C TYR A 165 -8.63 2.35 -1.97
N PRO A 166 -9.26 2.23 -3.16
CA PRO A 166 -9.45 3.35 -4.06
C PRO A 166 -10.31 4.44 -3.40
N PRO A 167 -9.90 5.71 -3.46
CA PRO A 167 -10.73 6.82 -2.96
C PRO A 167 -11.90 7.13 -3.90
N ILE A 168 -11.78 6.70 -5.15
CA ILE A 168 -12.77 6.82 -6.22
C ILE A 168 -12.63 5.65 -7.19
N ASN A 169 -13.75 5.20 -7.71
CA ASN A 169 -13.82 4.34 -8.89
C ASN A 169 -14.88 4.86 -9.86
N ASN A 170 -15.10 4.16 -10.97
CA ASN A 170 -16.06 4.59 -12.00
C ASN A 170 -17.54 4.56 -11.56
N LEU A 171 -17.83 4.03 -10.38
CA LEU A 171 -19.18 3.86 -9.86
C LEU A 171 -19.49 4.80 -8.68
N GLN A 172 -18.49 5.09 -7.84
CA GLN A 172 -18.71 5.81 -6.59
C GLN A 172 -17.42 6.46 -6.02
N ILE A 173 -17.61 7.39 -5.10
CA ILE A 173 -16.55 8.12 -4.41
C ILE A 173 -16.68 7.88 -2.91
N CYS A 174 -15.56 7.65 -2.23
CA CYS A 174 -15.49 7.71 -0.78
C CYS A 174 -15.23 9.17 -0.37
N ASP A 175 -16.27 9.98 -0.27
CA ASP A 175 -16.18 11.43 -0.05
C ASP A 175 -15.26 11.76 1.12
N THR A 176 -15.40 11.07 2.25
CA THR A 176 -14.61 11.35 3.47
C THR A 176 -13.10 11.18 3.26
N ILE A 177 -12.65 10.26 2.41
CA ILE A 177 -11.23 10.09 2.07
C ILE A 177 -10.84 11.04 0.93
N TYR A 178 -11.70 11.16 -0.09
CA TYR A 178 -11.44 11.99 -1.25
C TYR A 178 -11.32 13.49 -0.89
N ASP A 179 -12.17 13.98 0.02
CA ASP A 179 -12.13 15.35 0.52
C ASP A 179 -10.77 15.71 1.14
N VAL A 180 -10.07 14.73 1.77
CA VAL A 180 -8.72 14.97 2.30
C VAL A 180 -7.73 15.23 1.17
N LEU A 181 -7.84 14.54 0.04
CA LEU A 181 -6.97 14.78 -1.13
C LEU A 181 -7.17 16.18 -1.69
N VAL A 182 -8.43 16.62 -1.78
CA VAL A 182 -8.79 17.98 -2.25
C VAL A 182 -8.35 19.03 -1.24
N GLU A 183 -8.70 18.88 0.05
CA GLU A 183 -8.33 19.77 1.14
C GLU A 183 -6.82 20.02 1.21
N LYS A 184 -6.04 18.95 1.05
CA LYS A 184 -4.57 18.99 1.12
C LYS A 184 -3.91 19.29 -0.23
N ASN A 185 -4.70 19.57 -1.26
CA ASN A 185 -4.22 19.87 -2.62
C ASN A 185 -3.24 18.83 -3.16
N ILE A 186 -3.54 17.54 -2.92
CA ILE A 186 -2.71 16.42 -3.37
C ILE A 186 -2.72 16.34 -4.90
N LYS A 187 -1.54 16.28 -5.49
CA LYS A 187 -1.38 16.23 -6.95
C LYS A 187 -1.32 14.82 -7.51
N ARG A 188 -0.92 13.85 -6.70
CA ARG A 188 -0.76 12.44 -7.12
C ARG A 188 -1.23 11.50 -6.03
N CYS A 189 -2.11 10.57 -6.41
CA CYS A 189 -2.61 9.52 -5.54
C CYS A 189 -2.56 8.18 -6.27
N TYR A 190 -1.88 7.22 -5.68
CA TYR A 190 -1.81 5.83 -6.14
C TYR A 190 -2.63 4.95 -5.22
N TYR A 191 -3.31 3.94 -5.78
CA TYR A 191 -4.11 3.01 -5.00
C TYR A 191 -4.04 1.60 -5.57
N ALA A 192 -4.49 0.62 -4.79
CA ALA A 192 -4.47 -0.82 -5.08
C ALA A 192 -5.86 -1.45 -4.90
N HIS A 193 -5.93 -2.70 -4.47
CA HIS A 193 -7.15 -3.43 -4.09
C HIS A 193 -8.03 -3.90 -5.26
N LEU A 194 -8.09 -3.17 -6.36
CA LEU A 194 -8.92 -3.53 -7.51
C LEU A 194 -8.14 -4.48 -8.43
N HIS A 195 -8.29 -5.76 -8.25
CA HIS A 195 -7.64 -6.78 -9.08
C HIS A 195 -8.66 -7.67 -9.80
N SER A 196 -8.21 -8.44 -10.79
CA SER A 196 -9.04 -9.30 -11.64
C SER A 196 -10.18 -8.49 -12.32
N ALA A 197 -11.42 -8.94 -12.25
CA ALA A 197 -12.55 -8.27 -12.88
C ALA A 197 -12.86 -6.87 -12.32
N SER A 198 -12.47 -6.56 -11.10
CA SER A 198 -12.72 -5.26 -10.47
C SER A 198 -11.85 -4.12 -11.02
N VAL A 199 -10.74 -4.42 -11.68
CA VAL A 199 -9.88 -3.45 -12.37
C VAL A 199 -10.65 -2.62 -13.40
N HIS A 200 -11.66 -3.20 -14.07
CA HIS A 200 -12.49 -2.46 -15.02
C HIS A 200 -13.25 -1.27 -14.40
N ASN A 201 -13.42 -1.27 -13.08
CA ASN A 201 -14.03 -0.17 -12.34
C ASN A 201 -13.00 0.85 -11.82
N SER A 202 -11.72 0.66 -12.05
CA SER A 202 -10.70 1.60 -11.61
C SER A 202 -10.84 2.94 -12.33
N PHE A 203 -10.63 4.01 -11.59
CA PHE A 203 -10.53 5.36 -12.15
C PHE A 203 -9.05 5.72 -12.33
N ASN A 204 -8.60 5.82 -13.58
CA ASN A 204 -7.28 6.27 -13.93
C ASN A 204 -7.39 7.59 -14.68
N GLY A 205 -6.92 8.67 -14.10
CA GLY A 205 -7.02 10.00 -14.70
C GLY A 205 -6.92 11.14 -13.70
N GLU A 206 -7.17 12.34 -14.18
CA GLU A 206 -7.15 13.55 -13.35
C GLU A 206 -8.56 13.91 -12.89
N LYS A 207 -8.69 14.23 -11.58
CA LYS A 207 -9.90 14.78 -11.01
C LYS A 207 -9.53 15.80 -9.92
N ASP A 208 -10.14 16.97 -9.96
CA ASP A 208 -9.92 18.10 -9.04
C ASP A 208 -8.43 18.46 -8.85
N GLY A 209 -7.63 18.33 -9.93
CA GLY A 209 -6.19 18.62 -9.93
C GLY A 209 -5.34 17.53 -9.27
N CYS A 210 -5.91 16.36 -8.97
CA CYS A 210 -5.21 15.17 -8.49
C CYS A 210 -5.19 14.11 -9.59
N LEU A 211 -4.01 13.62 -9.91
CA LEU A 211 -3.80 12.48 -10.79
C LEU A 211 -3.93 11.18 -9.97
N LEU A 212 -4.88 10.33 -10.34
CA LEU A 212 -5.15 9.06 -9.68
C LEU A 212 -4.77 7.89 -10.57
N TYR A 213 -4.08 6.90 -9.99
CA TYR A 213 -3.68 5.67 -10.68
C TYR A 213 -3.82 4.45 -9.78
N THR A 214 -4.30 3.33 -10.37
CA THR A 214 -4.21 2.02 -9.73
C THR A 214 -2.91 1.31 -10.10
N SER A 215 -2.39 0.49 -9.18
CA SER A 215 -1.25 -0.39 -9.39
C SER A 215 -1.44 -1.67 -8.57
N ASP A 216 -1.67 -2.77 -9.25
CA ASP A 216 -1.89 -4.09 -8.66
C ASP A 216 -0.83 -5.07 -9.17
N ALA A 217 -0.37 -5.99 -8.29
CA ALA A 217 0.63 -6.99 -8.65
C ALA A 217 0.10 -8.10 -9.55
N ALA A 218 -1.22 -8.22 -9.64
CA ALA A 218 -1.89 -9.27 -10.41
C ALA A 218 -2.11 -8.92 -11.89
N ASP A 219 -1.87 -7.66 -12.29
CA ASP A 219 -2.12 -7.16 -13.65
C ASP A 219 -0.87 -7.09 -14.53
#